data_db40cf3874832e5fb01231ac32b21045
#
_entry.id   db40cf3874832e5fb01231ac32b21045
#
_cell.length_a   1.000
_cell.length_b   1.000
_cell.length_c   1.000
_cell.angle_alpha   90.00
_cell.angle_beta   90.00
_cell.angle_gamma   90.00
#
_symmetry.space_group_name_H-M   'P 1'
#
loop_
_entity.id
_entity.type
_entity.pdbx_description
1 polymer ?
#
loop_
_entity_poly.entity_id
_entity_poly.type
_entity_poly.pdbx_seq_one_letter_code
_entity_poly.pdbx_strand_id
1 'polypeptide(L)'
;MSEDSFVMELCGNKSAWQIEVQGVDGIELEAVGLNIEAAGYTVGIRTRLAWTFSGPADLTLYPSGKLLVKTEDKDLAAQIAESHVNEWVKV
;
A
#
# COMPACT_ATOMS: atom_id res chain seq x y z
N MET A 1 -20.39 -14.40 2.09
CA MET A 1 -19.06 -14.50 1.62
C MET A 1 -18.45 -13.12 1.36
N SER A 2 -17.29 -12.95 1.78
CA SER A 2 -16.67 -11.65 1.61
C SER A 2 -16.02 -11.54 0.24
N GLU A 3 -16.07 -10.34 -0.28
CA GLU A 3 -15.40 -10.00 -1.50
C GLU A 3 -14.07 -9.39 -1.14
N ASP A 4 -13.02 -9.84 -1.77
CA ASP A 4 -11.74 -9.21 -1.55
C ASP A 4 -11.71 -7.90 -2.30
N SER A 5 -11.50 -6.80 -1.58
CA SER A 5 -11.38 -5.50 -2.18
C SER A 5 -10.01 -5.27 -2.78
N PHE A 6 -9.11 -6.22 -2.61
CA PHE A 6 -7.74 -6.09 -3.10
C PHE A 6 -7.17 -7.46 -3.41
N VAL A 7 -6.09 -7.46 -4.17
CA VAL A 7 -5.29 -8.65 -4.43
C VAL A 7 -3.94 -8.44 -3.79
N MET A 8 -3.47 -9.44 -3.05
CA MET A 8 -2.16 -9.38 -2.41
C MET A 8 -1.32 -10.55 -2.93
N GLU A 9 -0.21 -10.21 -3.57
CA GLU A 9 0.67 -11.21 -4.18
C GLU A 9 2.08 -11.07 -3.67
N LEU A 10 2.72 -12.20 -3.44
CA LEU A 10 4.12 -12.23 -3.04
C LEU A 10 4.99 -11.93 -4.25
N CYS A 11 5.90 -10.96 -4.09
CA CYS A 11 6.85 -10.65 -5.16
C CYS A 11 7.91 -11.75 -5.26
N GLY A 12 8.60 -11.77 -6.39
CA GLY A 12 9.48 -12.87 -6.74
C GLY A 12 10.58 -13.18 -5.75
N ASN A 13 11.05 -12.19 -4.99
CA ASN A 13 12.13 -12.42 -4.03
C ASN A 13 11.63 -12.79 -2.64
N LYS A 14 10.31 -12.96 -2.49
CA LYS A 14 9.68 -13.41 -1.25
C LYS A 14 9.87 -12.48 -0.06
N SER A 15 10.34 -11.26 -0.30
CA SER A 15 10.51 -10.30 0.78
C SER A 15 9.66 -9.05 0.60
N ALA A 16 8.70 -9.11 -0.33
CA ALA A 16 7.78 -8.01 -0.57
C ALA A 16 6.45 -8.54 -1.05
N TRP A 17 5.39 -7.80 -0.74
CA TRP A 17 4.03 -8.13 -1.14
C TRP A 17 3.48 -6.99 -1.99
N GLN A 18 2.86 -7.34 -3.09
CA GLN A 18 2.23 -6.38 -3.98
C GLN A 18 0.74 -6.40 -3.72
N ILE A 19 0.19 -5.23 -3.40
CA ILE A 19 -1.23 -5.10 -3.07
C ILE A 19 -1.89 -4.26 -4.15
N GLU A 20 -2.87 -4.83 -4.84
CA GLU A 20 -3.62 -4.15 -5.88
C GLU A 20 -5.06 -4.01 -5.43
N VAL A 21 -5.57 -2.78 -5.49
CA VAL A 21 -6.92 -2.47 -5.05
C VAL A 21 -7.88 -2.69 -6.20
N GLN A 22 -8.93 -3.46 -5.95
CA GLN A 22 -9.92 -3.78 -6.97
C GLN A 22 -10.84 -2.58 -7.22
N GLY A 23 -11.16 -2.34 -8.49
CA GLY A 23 -12.11 -1.32 -8.84
C GLY A 23 -11.59 0.10 -8.81
N VAL A 24 -10.27 0.26 -8.65
CA VAL A 24 -9.64 1.58 -8.61
C VAL A 24 -8.70 1.71 -9.81
N ASP A 25 -8.94 2.72 -10.63
CA ASP A 25 -8.12 2.95 -11.83
C ASP A 25 -6.92 3.85 -11.54
N GLY A 26 -6.97 4.59 -10.45
CA GLY A 26 -5.88 5.48 -10.09
C GLY A 26 -6.20 6.21 -8.81
N ILE A 27 -5.20 6.80 -8.21
CA ILE A 27 -5.35 7.52 -6.95
C ILE A 27 -4.59 8.83 -7.00
N GLU A 28 -4.93 9.71 -6.07
CA GLU A 28 -4.15 10.92 -5.79
C GLU A 28 -3.02 10.55 -4.85
N LEU A 29 -1.80 10.51 -5.35
CA LEU A 29 -0.65 10.11 -4.52
C LEU A 29 -0.55 10.98 -3.27
N GLU A 30 -0.77 12.29 -3.42
CA GLU A 30 -0.66 13.18 -2.28
C GLU A 30 -1.72 12.89 -1.22
N ALA A 31 -2.96 12.71 -1.64
CA ALA A 31 -4.04 12.47 -0.69
C ALA A 31 -3.86 11.14 0.05
N VAL A 32 -3.58 10.08 -0.69
CA VAL A 32 -3.38 8.77 -0.07
C VAL A 32 -2.08 8.76 0.73
N GLY A 33 -1.04 9.40 0.22
CA GLY A 33 0.24 9.47 0.92
C GLY A 33 0.12 10.16 2.27
N LEU A 34 -0.68 11.23 2.35
CA LEU A 34 -0.89 11.92 3.62
C LEU A 34 -1.65 11.03 4.60
N ASN A 35 -2.57 10.20 4.11
CA ASN A 35 -3.25 9.26 4.97
C ASN A 35 -2.29 8.22 5.54
N ILE A 36 -1.35 7.76 4.74
CA ILE A 36 -0.35 6.80 5.20
C ILE A 36 0.56 7.46 6.23
N GLU A 37 0.96 8.70 5.98
CA GLU A 37 1.80 9.43 6.92
C GLU A 37 1.06 9.61 8.25
N ALA A 38 -0.21 9.92 8.21
CA ALA A 38 -1.01 10.09 9.41
C ALA A 38 -1.13 8.77 10.19
N ALA A 39 -0.95 7.65 9.55
CA ALA A 39 -1.00 6.35 10.21
C ALA A 39 0.31 6.01 10.94
N GLY A 40 1.30 6.89 10.88
CA GLY A 40 2.54 6.69 11.61
C GLY A 40 3.75 6.38 10.75
N TYR A 41 3.61 6.46 9.44
CA TYR A 41 4.73 6.21 8.52
C TYR A 41 5.44 7.51 8.21
N THR A 42 6.72 7.40 7.88
CA THR A 42 7.54 8.53 7.49
C THR A 42 7.71 8.53 5.98
N VAL A 43 7.36 9.65 5.34
CA VAL A 43 7.51 9.79 3.90
C VAL A 43 8.98 9.94 3.55
N GLY A 44 9.46 9.11 2.62
CA GLY A 44 10.82 9.19 2.12
C GLY A 44 10.89 9.97 0.82
N ILE A 45 10.55 9.31 -0.29
CA ILE A 45 10.61 9.91 -1.61
C ILE A 45 9.21 10.26 -2.08
N ARG A 46 9.06 11.44 -2.69
CA ARG A 46 7.78 11.88 -3.24
C ARG A 46 8.01 12.31 -4.68
N THR A 47 7.51 11.52 -5.61
CA THR A 47 7.58 11.84 -7.03
C THR A 47 6.21 11.62 -7.65
N ARG A 48 6.08 11.97 -8.93
CA ARG A 48 4.83 11.70 -9.65
C ARG A 48 4.63 10.22 -9.91
N LEU A 49 5.69 9.43 -9.82
CA LEU A 49 5.67 8.03 -10.18
C LEU A 49 5.45 7.14 -8.97
N ALA A 50 5.86 7.59 -7.79
CA ALA A 50 5.73 6.79 -6.58
C ALA A 50 6.12 7.59 -5.36
N TRP A 51 5.53 7.23 -4.23
CA TRP A 51 5.93 7.74 -2.92
C TRP A 51 6.42 6.57 -2.10
N THR A 52 7.49 6.77 -1.32
CA THR A 52 8.00 5.73 -0.43
C THR A 52 7.79 6.13 1.02
N PHE A 53 7.65 5.12 1.87
CA PHE A 53 7.37 5.32 3.29
C PHE A 53 8.20 4.35 4.10
N SER A 54 8.55 4.77 5.32
CA SER A 54 9.26 3.92 6.29
C SER A 54 8.41 3.80 7.55
N GLY A 55 8.41 2.63 8.14
CA GLY A 55 7.65 2.38 9.35
C GLY A 55 7.78 0.92 9.75
N PRO A 56 6.69 0.30 10.20
CA PRO A 56 6.72 -1.13 10.50
C PRO A 56 7.18 -1.96 9.31
N ALA A 57 6.93 -1.48 8.10
CA ALA A 57 7.46 -2.06 6.88
C ALA A 57 7.72 -0.92 5.91
N ASP A 58 8.62 -1.13 4.97
CA ASP A 58 8.84 -0.13 3.93
C ASP A 58 7.76 -0.26 2.88
N LEU A 59 7.18 0.86 2.48
CA LEU A 59 6.08 0.89 1.52
C LEU A 59 6.47 1.71 0.30
N THR A 60 5.90 1.35 -0.85
CA THR A 60 5.98 2.15 -2.06
C THR A 60 4.58 2.25 -2.63
N LEU A 61 4.08 3.47 -2.77
CA LEU A 61 2.73 3.73 -3.28
C LEU A 61 2.82 4.23 -4.71
N TYR A 62 2.02 3.62 -5.59
CA TYR A 62 2.01 3.96 -7.01
C TYR A 62 0.71 4.65 -7.39
N PRO A 63 0.72 5.48 -8.45
CA PRO A 63 -0.48 6.20 -8.86
C PRO A 63 -1.65 5.32 -9.26
N SER A 64 -1.38 4.06 -9.62
CA SER A 64 -2.45 3.12 -9.97
C SER A 64 -3.23 2.66 -8.75
N GLY A 65 -2.78 2.99 -7.55
CA GLY A 65 -3.35 2.50 -6.31
C GLY A 65 -2.61 1.31 -5.76
N LYS A 66 -1.65 0.78 -6.49
CA LYS A 66 -0.86 -0.36 -6.02
C LYS A 66 0.06 0.06 -4.89
N LEU A 67 0.18 -0.80 -3.90
CA LEU A 67 1.08 -0.59 -2.77
C LEU A 67 2.02 -1.77 -2.67
N LEU A 68 3.31 -1.50 -2.64
CA LEU A 68 4.33 -2.52 -2.42
C LEU A 68 4.73 -2.49 -0.96
N VAL A 69 4.62 -3.63 -0.29
CA VAL A 69 4.95 -3.75 1.13
C VAL A 69 6.17 -4.65 1.27
N LYS A 70 7.27 -4.08 1.72
CA LYS A 70 8.52 -4.83 1.85
C LYS A 70 8.60 -5.44 3.24
N THR A 71 8.09 -6.65 3.37
CA THR A 71 8.16 -7.41 4.61
C THR A 71 8.01 -8.88 4.29
N GLU A 72 8.62 -9.72 5.11
CA GLU A 72 8.44 -11.16 5.00
C GLU A 72 7.26 -11.65 5.82
N ASP A 73 6.70 -10.77 6.64
CA ASP A 73 5.60 -11.11 7.54
C ASP A 73 4.28 -10.95 6.79
N LYS A 74 3.67 -12.09 6.43
CA LYS A 74 2.41 -12.09 5.69
C LYS A 74 1.29 -11.43 6.48
N ASP A 75 1.26 -11.66 7.79
CA ASP A 75 0.20 -11.08 8.62
C ASP A 75 0.29 -9.57 8.67
N LEU A 76 1.51 -9.05 8.78
CA LEU A 76 1.70 -7.60 8.74
C LEU A 76 1.30 -7.05 7.38
N ALA A 77 1.70 -7.74 6.30
CA ALA A 77 1.33 -7.29 4.96
C ALA A 77 -0.19 -7.28 4.79
N ALA A 78 -0.89 -8.26 5.35
CA ALA A 78 -2.34 -8.32 5.25
C ALA A 78 -2.98 -7.18 6.04
N GLN A 79 -2.46 -6.86 7.22
CA GLN A 79 -2.97 -5.73 7.99
C GLN A 79 -2.77 -4.41 7.25
N ILE A 80 -1.61 -4.25 6.65
CA ILE A 80 -1.32 -3.04 5.86
C ILE A 80 -2.25 -2.98 4.66
N ALA A 81 -2.51 -4.11 4.01
CA ALA A 81 -3.41 -4.15 2.87
C ALA A 81 -4.82 -3.71 3.25
N GLU A 82 -5.32 -4.17 4.40
CA GLU A 82 -6.64 -3.77 4.85
C GLU A 82 -6.70 -2.28 5.14
N SER A 83 -5.67 -1.75 5.77
CA SER A 83 -5.61 -0.31 6.03
C SER A 83 -5.56 0.47 4.73
N HIS A 84 -4.78 -0.01 3.76
CA HIS A 84 -4.66 0.65 2.47
C HIS A 84 -6.02 0.76 1.78
N VAL A 85 -6.76 -0.34 1.77
CA VAL A 85 -8.05 -0.38 1.07
C VAL A 85 -9.11 0.42 1.83
N ASN A 86 -9.17 0.26 3.16
CA ASN A 86 -10.29 0.79 3.94
C ASN A 86 -10.06 2.20 4.45
N GLU A 87 -8.81 2.58 4.70
CA GLU A 87 -8.51 3.84 5.35
C GLU A 87 -7.73 4.80 4.47
N TRP A 88 -6.78 4.29 3.68
CA TRP A 88 -5.91 5.17 2.91
C TRP A 88 -6.51 5.49 1.55
N VAL A 89 -6.89 4.48 0.80
CA VAL A 89 -7.54 4.69 -0.50
C VAL A 89 -9.03 4.92 -0.33
N LYS A 90 -9.63 4.26 0.66
CA LYS A 90 -11.06 4.40 0.98
C LYS A 90 -11.94 3.94 -0.18
N VAL A 91 -11.71 2.74 -0.59
CA VAL A 91 -12.52 2.14 -1.64
C VAL A 91 -13.97 1.91 -1.20
#